data_4ddbea25d796ce488a8a303d82949347
#
_entry.id   4ddbea25d796ce488a8a303d82949347
#
_cell.length_a   1.000
_cell.length_b   1.000
_cell.length_c   1.000
_cell.angle_alpha   90.00
_cell.angle_beta   90.00
_cell.angle_gamma   90.00
#
_symmetry.space_group_name_H-M   'P 1'
#
loop_
_entity.id
_entity.type
_entity.pdbx_description
1 polymer ?
#
loop_
_entity_poly.entity_id
_entity_poly.type
_entity_poly.pdbx_seq_one_letter_code
_entity_poly.pdbx_strand_id
1 'polypeptide(L)'
;WNPILPLVNVLRARLPESAARWVHWGATSKNIMDTGSALQIKATYAEVYAGLARVEKALVVLARRHRDTVMAGRTHGQQAIPITLGYKIAVWIDEVRRQRERLRESEKRVLVCEFGGAVGTMAATGKIGLRIQERFAARLGLGFPKIPTKTAGDRFAEFFLILSSIAGTFSKIAAAVYNHQQTDI
;
A
#
# COMPACT_ATOMS: atom_id res chain seq x y z
N TRP A 1 -4.58 8.86 25.55
CA TRP A 1 -5.84 9.34 24.93
C TRP A 1 -6.41 8.22 24.05
N ASN A 2 -7.70 7.90 24.21
CA ASN A 2 -8.34 6.82 23.45
C ASN A 2 -9.52 7.39 22.64
N PRO A 3 -9.39 7.62 21.35
CA PRO A 3 -10.44 8.25 20.53
C PRO A 3 -11.64 7.32 20.27
N ILE A 4 -11.49 6.03 20.44
CA ILE A 4 -12.51 5.02 20.11
C ILE A 4 -13.63 4.97 21.15
N LEU A 5 -13.33 5.17 22.43
CA LEU A 5 -14.37 5.10 23.47
C LEU A 5 -15.45 6.18 23.33
N PRO A 6 -15.13 7.47 23.08
CA PRO A 6 -16.14 8.47 22.77
C PRO A 6 -17.00 8.09 21.56
N LEU A 7 -16.37 7.58 20.48
CA LEU A 7 -17.09 7.12 19.28
C LEU A 7 -18.08 5.98 19.61
N VAL A 8 -17.65 5.00 20.40
CA VAL A 8 -18.51 3.90 20.85
C VAL A 8 -19.72 4.41 21.60
N ASN A 9 -19.54 5.39 22.50
CA ASN A 9 -20.64 5.97 23.28
C ASN A 9 -21.65 6.70 22.39
N VAL A 10 -21.15 7.49 21.42
CA VAL A 10 -22.02 8.17 20.44
C VAL A 10 -22.81 7.18 19.58
N LEU A 11 -22.17 6.10 19.13
CA LEU A 11 -22.84 5.07 18.34
C LEU A 11 -23.91 4.33 19.18
N ARG A 12 -23.60 3.96 20.40
CA ARG A 12 -24.57 3.30 21.31
C ARG A 12 -25.80 4.16 21.55
N ALA A 13 -25.62 5.47 21.75
CA ALA A 13 -26.72 6.41 22.00
C ALA A 13 -27.66 6.59 20.78
N ARG A 14 -27.19 6.25 19.57
CA ARG A 14 -27.96 6.37 18.32
C ARG A 14 -28.62 5.08 17.84
N LEU A 15 -28.36 3.98 18.50
CA LEU A 15 -28.85 2.67 18.10
C LEU A 15 -29.94 2.15 19.04
N PRO A 16 -30.86 1.30 18.55
CA PRO A 16 -31.77 0.57 19.43
C PRO A 16 -31.00 -0.27 20.43
N GLU A 17 -31.53 -0.43 21.63
CA GLU A 17 -30.89 -1.16 22.74
C GLU A 17 -30.45 -2.57 22.31
N SER A 18 -31.25 -3.27 21.50
CA SER A 18 -30.92 -4.59 20.93
C SER A 18 -29.63 -4.63 20.14
N ALA A 19 -29.23 -3.52 19.50
CA ALA A 19 -28.00 -3.37 18.73
C ALA A 19 -26.88 -2.69 19.54
N ALA A 20 -27.24 -1.68 20.35
CA ALA A 20 -26.27 -0.88 21.13
C ALA A 20 -25.38 -1.74 22.04
N ARG A 21 -25.93 -2.79 22.65
CA ARG A 21 -25.18 -3.71 23.52
C ARG A 21 -24.07 -4.47 22.81
N TRP A 22 -24.12 -4.59 21.48
CA TRP A 22 -23.12 -5.30 20.69
C TRP A 22 -22.02 -4.38 20.11
N VAL A 23 -22.20 -3.07 20.22
CA VAL A 23 -21.18 -2.12 19.74
C VAL A 23 -19.90 -2.31 20.51
N HIS A 24 -18.80 -2.55 19.80
CA HIS A 24 -17.46 -2.77 20.34
C HIS A 24 -17.31 -4.07 21.18
N TRP A 25 -18.32 -4.95 21.16
CA TRP A 25 -18.24 -6.20 21.90
C TRP A 25 -17.15 -7.13 21.31
N GLY A 26 -16.28 -7.65 22.18
CA GLY A 26 -15.18 -8.52 21.81
C GLY A 26 -14.01 -7.83 21.09
N ALA A 27 -14.09 -6.52 20.82
CA ALA A 27 -13.03 -5.74 20.21
C ALA A 27 -12.23 -4.95 21.26
N THR A 28 -11.05 -4.50 20.88
CA THR A 28 -10.30 -3.46 21.58
C THR A 28 -10.10 -2.25 20.66
N SER A 29 -9.80 -1.08 21.23
CA SER A 29 -9.56 0.15 20.47
C SER A 29 -8.52 -0.03 19.36
N LYS A 30 -7.45 -0.77 19.62
CA LYS A 30 -6.42 -1.05 18.59
C LYS A 30 -6.98 -1.86 17.42
N ASN A 31 -7.89 -2.81 17.62
CA ASN A 31 -8.52 -3.53 16.50
C ASN A 31 -9.24 -2.57 15.55
N ILE A 32 -9.93 -1.57 16.11
CA ILE A 32 -10.65 -0.56 15.31
C ILE A 32 -9.66 0.37 14.59
N MET A 33 -8.62 0.82 15.28
CA MET A 33 -7.61 1.72 14.70
C MET A 33 -6.83 1.03 13.57
N ASP A 34 -6.34 -0.18 13.79
CA ASP A 34 -5.57 -0.93 12.80
C ASP A 34 -6.43 -1.31 11.58
N THR A 35 -7.69 -1.70 11.81
CA THR A 35 -8.62 -1.96 10.71
C THR A 35 -8.96 -0.67 9.94
N GLY A 36 -9.12 0.45 10.64
CA GLY A 36 -9.28 1.77 10.01
C GLY A 36 -8.07 2.13 9.14
N SER A 37 -6.86 1.92 9.64
CA SER A 37 -5.63 2.11 8.87
C SER A 37 -5.57 1.18 7.65
N ALA A 38 -5.97 -0.08 7.78
CA ALA A 38 -6.03 -1.01 6.66
C ALA A 38 -7.01 -0.55 5.56
N LEU A 39 -8.15 0.05 5.94
CA LEU A 39 -9.10 0.63 4.99
C LEU A 39 -8.53 1.88 4.28
N GLN A 40 -7.82 2.74 4.99
CA GLN A 40 -7.12 3.90 4.40
C GLN A 40 -6.04 3.44 3.42
N ILE A 41 -5.25 2.45 3.82
CA ILE A 41 -4.23 1.84 2.97
C ILE A 41 -4.88 1.22 1.73
N LYS A 42 -6.01 0.52 1.86
CA LYS A 42 -6.76 -0.05 0.73
C LYS A 42 -7.14 1.01 -0.31
N ALA A 43 -7.64 2.16 0.13
CA ALA A 43 -7.93 3.28 -0.76
C ALA A 43 -6.65 3.80 -1.44
N THR A 44 -5.55 3.91 -0.70
CA THR A 44 -4.25 4.34 -1.22
C THR A 44 -3.69 3.37 -2.26
N TYR A 45 -3.89 2.05 -2.10
CA TYR A 45 -3.48 1.06 -3.11
C TYR A 45 -4.07 1.36 -4.48
N ALA A 46 -5.36 1.64 -4.56
CA ALA A 46 -6.05 1.92 -5.82
C ALA A 46 -5.45 3.16 -6.51
N GLU A 47 -5.21 4.23 -5.76
CA GLU A 47 -4.64 5.47 -6.28
C GLU A 47 -3.19 5.31 -6.76
N VAL A 48 -2.34 4.68 -5.94
CA VAL A 48 -0.94 4.44 -6.30
C VAL A 48 -0.85 3.52 -7.51
N TYR A 49 -1.65 2.45 -7.56
CA TYR A 49 -1.66 1.52 -8.69
C TYR A 49 -2.10 2.19 -9.99
N ALA A 50 -3.14 3.02 -9.94
CA ALA A 50 -3.59 3.80 -11.08
C ALA A 50 -2.55 4.84 -11.52
N GLY A 51 -1.87 5.49 -10.55
CA GLY A 51 -0.77 6.41 -10.80
C GLY A 51 0.39 5.74 -11.55
N LEU A 52 0.86 4.61 -11.04
CA LEU A 52 1.92 3.82 -11.68
C LEU A 52 1.54 3.37 -13.08
N ALA A 53 0.28 2.97 -13.31
CA ALA A 53 -0.21 2.58 -14.64
C ALA A 53 -0.18 3.74 -15.63
N ARG A 54 -0.57 4.96 -15.19
CA ARG A 54 -0.48 6.17 -16.03
C ARG A 54 0.96 6.50 -16.41
N VAL A 55 1.87 6.44 -15.45
CA VAL A 55 3.30 6.68 -15.70
C VAL A 55 3.88 5.64 -16.64
N GLU A 56 3.60 4.35 -16.42
CA GLU A 56 4.05 3.29 -17.33
C GLU A 56 3.59 3.54 -18.76
N LYS A 57 2.30 3.87 -18.96
CA LYS A 57 1.75 4.20 -20.28
C LYS A 57 2.48 5.36 -20.94
N ALA A 58 2.74 6.43 -20.19
CA ALA A 58 3.47 7.59 -20.71
C ALA A 58 4.91 7.25 -21.11
N LEU A 59 5.61 6.48 -20.25
CA LEU A 59 6.97 6.03 -20.55
C LEU A 59 7.02 5.12 -21.76
N VAL A 60 6.04 4.23 -21.98
CA VAL A 60 5.95 3.36 -23.17
C VAL A 60 5.82 4.20 -24.44
N VAL A 61 4.98 5.24 -24.44
CA VAL A 61 4.85 6.15 -25.59
C VAL A 61 6.18 6.85 -25.87
N LEU A 62 6.83 7.35 -24.83
CA LEU A 62 8.10 8.06 -24.93
C LEU A 62 9.23 7.12 -25.43
N ALA A 63 9.32 5.90 -24.89
CA ALA A 63 10.32 4.91 -25.32
C ALA A 63 10.18 4.55 -26.80
N ARG A 64 8.94 4.37 -27.29
CA ARG A 64 8.67 4.10 -28.70
C ARG A 64 9.05 5.27 -29.60
N ARG A 65 8.73 6.51 -29.19
CA ARG A 65 9.07 7.73 -29.93
C ARG A 65 10.58 7.90 -30.08
N HIS A 66 11.34 7.54 -29.06
CA HIS A 66 12.79 7.72 -28.99
C HIS A 66 13.57 6.41 -29.15
N ARG A 67 12.96 5.40 -29.79
CA ARG A 67 13.57 4.10 -30.00
C ARG A 67 14.93 4.18 -30.65
N ASP A 68 15.06 5.05 -31.64
CA ASP A 68 16.24 5.20 -32.48
C ASP A 68 17.01 6.52 -32.21
N THR A 69 16.62 7.28 -31.18
CA THR A 69 17.31 8.51 -30.76
C THR A 69 18.61 8.17 -30.05
N VAL A 70 19.72 8.37 -30.72
CA VAL A 70 21.07 8.07 -30.21
C VAL A 70 21.46 9.04 -29.09
N MET A 71 22.06 8.54 -28.04
CA MET A 71 22.66 9.31 -26.95
C MET A 71 23.89 8.62 -26.39
N ALA A 72 24.72 9.36 -25.65
CA ALA A 72 25.85 8.77 -24.94
C ALA A 72 25.37 7.90 -23.78
N GLY A 73 25.74 6.62 -23.76
CA GLY A 73 25.72 5.81 -22.56
C GLY A 73 26.80 6.30 -21.60
N ARG A 74 26.51 6.35 -20.30
CA ARG A 74 27.46 6.87 -19.28
C ARG A 74 27.73 5.84 -18.19
N THR A 75 28.99 5.73 -17.81
CA THR A 75 29.43 4.99 -16.63
C THR A 75 30.27 5.91 -15.75
N HIS A 76 30.04 5.94 -14.45
CA HIS A 76 30.75 6.83 -13.52
C HIS A 76 30.74 8.32 -13.95
N GLY A 77 29.64 8.77 -14.56
CA GLY A 77 29.52 10.13 -15.08
C GLY A 77 30.29 10.39 -16.38
N GLN A 78 31.05 9.41 -16.91
CA GLN A 78 31.84 9.53 -18.13
C GLN A 78 31.07 8.99 -19.33
N GLN A 79 31.27 9.59 -20.50
CA GLN A 79 30.73 9.09 -21.76
C GLN A 79 31.40 7.75 -22.09
N ALA A 80 30.58 6.77 -22.51
CA ALA A 80 31.00 5.44 -22.92
C ALA A 80 30.46 5.14 -24.33
N ILE A 81 29.96 3.93 -24.56
CA ILE A 81 29.41 3.53 -25.86
C ILE A 81 28.03 4.19 -26.10
N PRO A 82 27.64 4.44 -27.34
CA PRO A 82 26.30 4.93 -27.68
C PRO A 82 25.20 3.95 -27.24
N ILE A 83 24.09 4.52 -26.77
CA ILE A 83 22.83 3.85 -26.52
C ILE A 83 21.69 4.62 -27.18
N THR A 84 20.44 4.19 -27.02
CA THR A 84 19.30 5.00 -27.40
C THR A 84 18.55 5.53 -26.17
N LEU A 85 17.91 6.67 -26.31
CA LEU A 85 17.03 7.22 -25.27
C LEU A 85 15.86 6.26 -24.99
N GLY A 86 15.33 5.62 -26.06
CA GLY A 86 14.28 4.60 -25.90
C GLY A 86 14.72 3.42 -25.03
N TYR A 87 15.95 2.94 -25.16
CA TYR A 87 16.51 1.89 -24.27
C TYR A 87 16.60 2.37 -22.81
N LYS A 88 17.09 3.59 -22.58
CA LYS A 88 17.16 4.16 -21.24
C LYS A 88 15.79 4.23 -20.57
N ILE A 89 14.76 4.65 -21.32
CA ILE A 89 13.39 4.72 -20.83
C ILE A 89 12.81 3.31 -20.62
N ALA A 90 13.17 2.33 -21.45
CA ALA A 90 12.74 0.94 -21.26
C ALA A 90 13.18 0.36 -19.91
N VAL A 91 14.38 0.72 -19.44
CA VAL A 91 14.86 0.35 -18.09
C VAL A 91 13.94 0.94 -17.00
N TRP A 92 13.47 2.17 -17.16
CA TRP A 92 12.53 2.79 -16.23
C TRP A 92 11.16 2.11 -16.24
N ILE A 93 10.66 1.73 -17.42
CA ILE A 93 9.40 0.99 -17.57
C ILE A 93 9.46 -0.33 -16.80
N ASP A 94 10.54 -1.08 -16.98
CA ASP A 94 10.74 -2.37 -16.32
C ASP A 94 10.78 -2.22 -14.79
N GLU A 95 11.40 -1.16 -14.29
CA GLU A 95 11.44 -0.85 -12.86
C GLU A 95 10.04 -0.48 -12.31
N VAL A 96 9.29 0.38 -13.01
CA VAL A 96 7.91 0.73 -12.64
C VAL A 96 7.00 -0.51 -12.64
N ARG A 97 7.17 -1.44 -13.56
CA ARG A 97 6.44 -2.72 -13.59
C ARG A 97 6.71 -3.56 -12.36
N ARG A 98 7.96 -3.69 -11.95
CA ARG A 98 8.32 -4.39 -10.71
C ARG A 98 7.71 -3.73 -9.47
N GLN A 99 7.62 -2.39 -9.43
CA GLN A 99 6.94 -1.70 -8.33
C GLN A 99 5.43 -2.01 -8.28
N ARG A 100 4.77 -2.04 -9.44
CA ARG A 100 3.36 -2.45 -9.54
C ARG A 100 3.14 -3.89 -9.10
N GLU A 101 4.04 -4.78 -9.46
CA GLU A 101 3.99 -6.19 -9.07
C GLU A 101 4.12 -6.34 -7.55
N ARG A 102 5.15 -5.73 -6.94
CA ARG A 102 5.33 -5.71 -5.48
C ARG A 102 4.09 -5.19 -4.75
N LEU A 103 3.53 -4.09 -5.23
CA LEU A 103 2.32 -3.52 -4.65
C LEU A 103 1.18 -4.53 -4.70
N ARG A 104 0.91 -5.14 -5.85
CA ARG A 104 -0.15 -6.15 -6.02
C ARG A 104 0.05 -7.39 -5.15
N GLU A 105 1.27 -7.91 -5.08
CA GLU A 105 1.58 -9.11 -4.32
C GLU A 105 1.44 -8.90 -2.81
N SER A 106 1.66 -7.68 -2.33
CA SER A 106 1.54 -7.34 -0.90
C SER A 106 0.09 -7.22 -0.41
N GLU A 107 -0.90 -7.01 -1.29
CA GLU A 107 -2.30 -6.79 -0.91
C GLU A 107 -2.84 -7.82 0.07
N LYS A 108 -2.60 -9.11 -0.20
CA LYS A 108 -3.08 -10.21 0.66
C LYS A 108 -2.48 -10.20 2.06
N ARG A 109 -1.29 -9.62 2.22
CA ARG A 109 -0.60 -9.53 3.51
C ARG A 109 -0.95 -8.24 4.25
N VAL A 110 -1.11 -7.15 3.53
CA VAL A 110 -1.29 -5.80 4.08
C VAL A 110 -2.76 -5.50 4.37
N LEU A 111 -3.67 -5.85 3.44
CA LEU A 111 -5.09 -5.48 3.53
C LEU A 111 -5.87 -6.47 4.40
N VAL A 112 -5.58 -6.47 5.68
CA VAL A 112 -6.09 -7.41 6.66
C VAL A 112 -6.75 -6.64 7.81
N CYS A 113 -7.96 -7.03 8.22
CA CYS A 113 -8.61 -6.48 9.40
C CYS A 113 -8.03 -7.10 10.68
N GLU A 114 -8.20 -6.42 11.81
CA GLU A 114 -7.81 -6.91 13.12
C GLU A 114 -9.04 -7.10 14.02
N PHE A 115 -9.18 -8.29 14.59
CA PHE A 115 -10.19 -8.61 15.59
C PHE A 115 -9.66 -9.71 16.52
N GLY A 116 -9.65 -9.47 17.79
CA GLY A 116 -9.10 -10.46 18.75
C GLY A 116 -9.25 -10.04 20.22
N GLY A 117 -9.74 -8.83 20.45
CA GLY A 117 -9.89 -8.26 21.77
C GLY A 117 -8.57 -7.78 22.39
N ALA A 118 -8.57 -7.59 23.70
CA ALA A 118 -7.50 -6.90 24.42
C ALA A 118 -6.12 -7.53 24.25
N VAL A 119 -6.04 -8.85 24.17
CA VAL A 119 -4.78 -9.62 24.08
C VAL A 119 -4.73 -10.57 22.88
N GLY A 120 -5.70 -10.51 21.97
CA GLY A 120 -5.71 -11.33 20.76
C GLY A 120 -6.33 -12.73 20.92
N THR A 121 -6.80 -13.08 22.11
CA THR A 121 -7.30 -14.44 22.41
C THR A 121 -8.78 -14.65 22.11
N MET A 122 -9.51 -13.61 21.71
CA MET A 122 -10.96 -13.65 21.48
C MET A 122 -11.77 -14.09 22.74
N ALA A 123 -11.24 -13.87 23.94
CA ALA A 123 -11.82 -14.37 25.20
C ALA A 123 -13.29 -13.97 25.39
N ALA A 124 -13.66 -12.75 25.00
CA ALA A 124 -15.04 -12.27 25.13
C ALA A 124 -16.02 -12.92 24.11
N THR A 125 -15.52 -13.45 23.00
CA THR A 125 -16.33 -14.06 21.95
C THR A 125 -16.27 -15.58 21.91
N GLY A 126 -15.27 -16.15 22.57
CA GLY A 126 -15.07 -17.60 22.71
C GLY A 126 -15.09 -18.32 21.34
N LYS A 127 -15.80 -19.45 21.28
CA LYS A 127 -15.82 -20.32 20.09
C LYS A 127 -16.32 -19.66 18.79
N ILE A 128 -17.07 -18.55 18.87
CA ILE A 128 -17.58 -17.85 17.70
C ILE A 128 -16.66 -16.73 17.19
N GLY A 129 -15.57 -16.43 17.90
CA GLY A 129 -14.66 -15.31 17.61
C GLY A 129 -14.09 -15.34 16.19
N LEU A 130 -13.60 -16.50 15.73
CA LEU A 130 -13.09 -16.66 14.37
C LEU A 130 -14.17 -16.40 13.30
N ARG A 131 -15.38 -16.85 13.52
CA ARG A 131 -16.52 -16.63 12.60
C ARG A 131 -16.92 -15.14 12.55
N ILE A 132 -16.82 -14.44 13.69
CA ILE A 132 -17.04 -12.99 13.74
C ILE A 132 -15.97 -12.29 12.93
N GLN A 133 -14.69 -12.61 13.13
CA GLN A 133 -13.56 -12.05 12.39
C GLN A 133 -13.72 -12.24 10.88
N GLU A 134 -14.04 -13.42 10.43
CA GLU A 134 -14.28 -13.74 9.01
C GLU A 134 -15.39 -12.88 8.41
N ARG A 135 -16.56 -12.80 9.08
CA ARG A 135 -17.66 -11.97 8.64
C ARG A 135 -17.35 -10.48 8.66
N PHE A 136 -16.58 -10.03 9.64
CA PHE A 136 -16.12 -8.65 9.74
C PHE A 136 -15.21 -8.30 8.56
N ALA A 137 -14.22 -9.14 8.28
CA ALA A 137 -13.33 -8.99 7.14
C ALA A 137 -14.11 -8.94 5.81
N ALA A 138 -15.01 -9.88 5.59
CA ALA A 138 -15.83 -9.96 4.38
C ALA A 138 -16.66 -8.68 4.15
N ARG A 139 -17.27 -8.12 5.21
CA ARG A 139 -18.05 -6.88 5.13
C ARG A 139 -17.21 -5.66 4.76
N LEU A 140 -15.92 -5.64 5.10
CA LEU A 140 -14.99 -4.56 4.79
C LEU A 140 -14.22 -4.79 3.49
N GLY A 141 -14.38 -5.97 2.89
CA GLY A 141 -13.59 -6.40 1.73
C GLY A 141 -12.09 -6.44 2.07
N LEU A 142 -11.76 -6.90 3.28
CA LEU A 142 -10.41 -7.13 3.77
C LEU A 142 -10.17 -8.62 3.99
N GLY A 143 -8.90 -9.02 4.04
CA GLY A 143 -8.49 -10.31 4.60
C GLY A 143 -8.57 -10.31 6.12
N PHE A 144 -8.25 -11.47 6.71
CA PHE A 144 -8.11 -11.59 8.16
C PHE A 144 -6.87 -12.43 8.50
N PRO A 145 -6.23 -12.18 9.65
CA PRO A 145 -5.04 -12.92 10.04
C PRO A 145 -5.40 -14.33 10.47
N LYS A 146 -4.50 -15.30 10.21
CA LYS A 146 -4.66 -16.67 10.72
C LYS A 146 -4.62 -16.71 12.26
N ILE A 147 -3.80 -15.86 12.85
CA ILE A 147 -3.68 -15.67 14.29
C ILE A 147 -3.89 -14.19 14.56
N PRO A 148 -4.93 -13.80 15.33
CA PRO A 148 -5.09 -12.42 15.74
C PRO A 148 -3.87 -11.94 16.49
N THR A 149 -3.36 -10.78 16.10
CA THR A 149 -2.18 -10.21 16.73
C THR A 149 -2.40 -8.75 17.08
N LYS A 150 -1.80 -8.31 18.16
CA LYS A 150 -1.89 -6.93 18.62
C LYS A 150 -0.59 -6.16 18.43
N THR A 151 0.52 -6.85 18.26
CA THR A 151 1.87 -6.27 18.31
C THR A 151 2.60 -6.32 16.99
N ALA A 152 2.17 -7.15 16.04
CA ALA A 152 2.81 -7.24 14.73
C ALA A 152 2.46 -6.02 13.86
N GLY A 153 3.49 -5.24 13.53
CA GLY A 153 3.38 -4.05 12.68
C GLY A 153 3.96 -4.24 11.27
N ASP A 154 4.44 -5.44 10.98
CA ASP A 154 5.14 -5.81 9.75
C ASP A 154 4.32 -5.54 8.47
N ARG A 155 2.99 -5.73 8.52
CA ARG A 155 2.09 -5.48 7.38
C ARG A 155 2.09 -4.01 6.97
N PHE A 156 1.99 -3.11 7.92
CA PHE A 156 2.05 -1.67 7.64
C PHE A 156 3.46 -1.26 7.21
N ALA A 157 4.49 -1.83 7.84
CA ALA A 157 5.88 -1.60 7.46
C ALA A 157 6.13 -2.04 6.01
N GLU A 158 5.64 -3.21 5.58
CA GLU A 158 5.74 -3.69 4.18
C GLU A 158 5.17 -2.65 3.20
N PHE A 159 3.97 -2.13 3.47
CA PHE A 159 3.35 -1.13 2.61
C PHE A 159 4.21 0.15 2.50
N PHE A 160 4.65 0.69 3.61
CA PHE A 160 5.48 1.91 3.60
C PHE A 160 6.85 1.71 2.95
N LEU A 161 7.45 0.53 3.10
CA LEU A 161 8.69 0.18 2.41
C LEU A 161 8.50 0.09 0.89
N ILE A 162 7.37 -0.44 0.42
CA ILE A 162 7.03 -0.44 -1.01
C ILE A 162 6.86 0.99 -1.52
N LEU A 163 6.15 1.87 -0.80
CA LEU A 163 6.03 3.28 -1.17
C LEU A 163 7.39 3.99 -1.22
N SER A 164 8.26 3.70 -0.26
CA SER A 164 9.63 4.23 -0.25
C SER A 164 10.43 3.76 -1.46
N SER A 165 10.30 2.49 -1.85
CA SER A 165 10.93 1.94 -3.04
C SER A 165 10.40 2.60 -4.32
N ILE A 166 9.08 2.85 -4.41
CA ILE A 166 8.45 3.60 -5.51
C ILE A 166 9.01 5.03 -5.58
N ALA A 167 9.09 5.71 -4.45
CA ALA A 167 9.64 7.07 -4.37
C ALA A 167 11.11 7.11 -4.84
N GLY A 168 11.92 6.13 -4.45
CA GLY A 168 13.31 5.98 -4.92
C GLY A 168 13.41 5.81 -6.44
N THR A 169 12.52 5.00 -7.04
CA THR A 169 12.44 4.85 -8.51
C THR A 169 12.16 6.19 -9.19
N PHE A 170 11.18 6.94 -8.70
CA PHE A 170 10.85 8.24 -9.30
C PHE A 170 11.90 9.31 -9.05
N SER A 171 12.54 9.31 -7.89
CA SER A 171 13.68 10.21 -7.61
C SER A 171 14.82 10.00 -8.60
N LYS A 172 15.16 8.74 -8.89
CA LYS A 172 16.17 8.39 -9.90
C LYS A 172 15.77 8.86 -11.30
N ILE A 173 14.52 8.65 -11.71
CA ILE A 173 14.01 9.10 -13.02
C ILE A 173 14.05 10.63 -13.11
N ALA A 174 13.60 11.33 -12.07
CA ALA A 174 13.62 12.78 -12.02
C ALA A 174 15.06 13.35 -12.10
N ALA A 175 16.00 12.74 -11.36
CA ALA A 175 17.40 13.10 -11.44
C ALA A 175 17.99 12.89 -12.84
N ALA A 176 17.61 11.79 -13.51
CA ALA A 176 18.03 11.55 -14.88
C ALA A 176 17.47 12.59 -15.86
N VAL A 177 16.19 12.97 -15.74
CA VAL A 177 15.57 14.03 -16.54
C VAL A 177 16.25 15.37 -16.29
N TYR A 178 16.53 15.71 -15.03
CA TYR A 178 17.26 16.93 -14.68
C TYR A 178 18.65 16.96 -15.31
N ASN A 179 19.39 15.87 -15.22
CA ASN A 179 20.74 15.78 -15.80
C ASN A 179 20.74 15.90 -17.33
N HIS A 180 19.64 15.49 -18.02
CA HIS A 180 19.48 15.66 -19.47
C HIS A 180 19.22 17.11 -19.92
N GLN A 181 19.07 18.05 -19.00
CA GLN A 181 18.89 19.47 -19.29
C GLN A 181 20.25 20.25 -19.30
N GLN A 182 21.34 19.57 -18.97
CA GLN A 182 22.68 20.19 -18.98
C GLN A 182 23.13 20.44 -20.41
N THR A 183 23.87 21.55 -20.62
CA THR A 183 24.27 22.03 -21.97
C THR A 183 25.17 21.04 -22.72
N ASP A 184 25.94 20.23 -21.97
CA ASP A 184 26.92 19.28 -22.53
C ASP A 184 26.35 17.87 -22.74
N ILE A 185 25.03 17.71 -22.70
CA ILE A 185 24.36 16.41 -22.82
C ILE A 185 23.46 16.37 -24.05
#